data_f610f9c53faf679155c2a8b469e3b83d
#
_entry.id   f610f9c53faf679155c2a8b469e3b83d
#
_cell.length_a   1.000
_cell.length_b   1.000
_cell.length_c   1.000
_cell.angle_alpha   90.00
_cell.angle_beta   90.00
_cell.angle_gamma   90.00
#
_symmetry.space_group_name_H-M   'P 1'
#
loop_
_entity.id
_entity.type
_entity.pdbx_description
1 polymer ?
#
loop_
_entity_poly.entity_id
_entity_poly.type
_entity_poly.pdbx_seq_one_letter_code
_entity_poly.pdbx_strand_id
1 'polypeptide(L)'
;MQRWANTLSYCGFNIMEPLPSYWTYDRFLKKMDNAALKEIMAAQVKKLYEMGIVDASFIGLDSTPVMANTKQNNPKSDPDCALGVHSASNQHNERRYEFYWGYKSHVLVDCISGLPLYELTTPGNIADSFVAAEILAAANQTVSLKGCTFLADKGYDVKSIYNTVKTVYEGEAFIPLNPRGTKDLKALSAGNPVCEAGLAMHKDGKTADNGRTRQKYCCPFRQSKASVCPCNHKNWNNGKKNRGCTKYKTVPDDYRLSIDRSCLCFKRTYALRTECERYNSRFKSTGQERLWVRNGTSAVNLNTLAHISALAVALAAVLHGSHSYRSAKQLRRSA
;
A
#
# COMPACT_ATOMS: atom_id res chain seq x y z
N MET A 1 -38.27 8.14 11.61
CA MET A 1 -38.77 8.81 10.39
C MET A 1 -38.09 10.16 10.11
N GLN A 2 -37.96 11.06 11.07
CA GLN A 2 -37.41 12.41 10.83
C GLN A 2 -35.97 12.43 10.29
N ARG A 3 -35.09 11.50 10.73
CA ARG A 3 -33.72 11.36 10.24
C ARG A 3 -33.65 11.03 8.73
N TRP A 4 -34.55 10.16 8.25
CA TRP A 4 -34.59 9.79 6.82
C TRP A 4 -35.13 10.94 5.97
N ALA A 5 -36.16 11.65 6.42
CA ALA A 5 -36.69 12.81 5.73
C ALA A 5 -35.64 13.90 5.54
N ASN A 6 -34.88 14.20 6.60
CA ASN A 6 -33.77 15.16 6.54
C ASN A 6 -32.66 14.71 5.55
N THR A 7 -32.27 13.43 5.59
CA THR A 7 -31.24 12.90 4.66
C THR A 7 -31.69 13.01 3.22
N LEU A 8 -32.95 12.66 2.92
CA LEU A 8 -33.51 12.75 1.57
C LEU A 8 -33.56 14.20 1.07
N SER A 9 -33.95 15.13 1.94
CA SER A 9 -33.97 16.57 1.62
C SER A 9 -32.57 17.10 1.35
N TYR A 10 -31.55 16.72 2.16
CA TYR A 10 -30.14 17.08 1.91
C TYR A 10 -29.61 16.50 0.59
N CYS A 11 -30.11 15.33 0.17
CA CYS A 11 -29.79 14.76 -1.14
C CYS A 11 -30.57 15.39 -2.30
N GLY A 12 -31.36 16.44 -2.06
CA GLY A 12 -32.12 17.13 -3.09
C GLY A 12 -33.42 16.42 -3.49
N PHE A 13 -33.84 15.40 -2.74
CA PHE A 13 -35.15 14.73 -3.00
C PHE A 13 -36.29 15.44 -2.29
N ASN A 14 -37.38 15.60 -3.01
CA ASN A 14 -38.65 16.01 -2.40
C ASN A 14 -39.25 14.82 -1.66
N ILE A 15 -39.43 14.93 -0.33
CA ILE A 15 -39.96 13.85 0.50
C ILE A 15 -41.46 13.56 0.22
N MET A 16 -42.15 14.48 -0.48
CA MET A 16 -43.54 14.33 -0.87
C MET A 16 -43.70 13.61 -2.21
N GLU A 17 -42.61 13.34 -2.93
CA GLU A 17 -42.59 12.66 -4.21
C GLU A 17 -42.04 11.24 -4.08
N PRO A 18 -42.46 10.32 -4.96
CA PRO A 18 -41.85 8.96 -4.99
C PRO A 18 -40.36 9.02 -5.29
N LEU A 19 -39.58 8.32 -4.49
CA LEU A 19 -38.13 8.16 -4.77
C LEU A 19 -37.94 7.40 -6.06
N PRO A 20 -36.79 7.66 -6.79
CA PRO A 20 -36.42 6.87 -7.94
C PRO A 20 -36.34 5.38 -7.61
N SER A 21 -36.81 4.55 -8.52
CA SER A 21 -36.74 3.10 -8.33
C SER A 21 -35.30 2.56 -8.35
N TYR A 22 -35.13 1.38 -7.79
CA TYR A 22 -33.82 0.68 -7.88
C TYR A 22 -33.27 0.62 -9.33
N TRP A 23 -34.15 0.36 -10.31
CA TRP A 23 -33.76 0.31 -11.73
C TRP A 23 -33.27 1.65 -12.28
N THR A 24 -33.73 2.76 -11.72
CA THR A 24 -33.24 4.09 -12.10
C THR A 24 -31.82 4.28 -11.63
N TYR A 25 -31.50 3.90 -10.40
CA TYR A 25 -30.14 3.95 -9.88
C TYR A 25 -29.20 2.97 -10.61
N ASP A 26 -29.65 1.74 -10.88
CA ASP A 26 -28.87 0.74 -11.61
C ASP A 26 -28.51 1.24 -13.01
N ARG A 27 -29.51 1.79 -13.74
CA ARG A 27 -29.26 2.39 -15.06
C ARG A 27 -28.35 3.60 -15.00
N PHE A 28 -28.48 4.43 -13.98
CA PHE A 28 -27.62 5.60 -13.78
C PHE A 28 -26.17 5.17 -13.54
N LEU A 29 -25.92 4.23 -12.64
CA LEU A 29 -24.58 3.70 -12.36
C LEU A 29 -23.93 3.09 -13.60
N LYS A 30 -24.69 2.40 -14.45
CA LYS A 30 -24.18 1.84 -15.72
C LYS A 30 -23.83 2.88 -16.76
N LYS A 31 -24.49 4.05 -16.72
CA LYS A 31 -24.29 5.14 -17.69
C LYS A 31 -23.24 6.18 -17.23
N MET A 32 -22.91 6.18 -15.95
CA MET A 32 -21.89 7.13 -15.44
C MET A 32 -20.56 6.86 -16.10
N ASP A 33 -19.93 7.92 -16.55
CA ASP A 33 -18.55 7.89 -17.00
C ASP A 33 -17.60 7.90 -15.80
N ASN A 34 -16.85 6.82 -15.62
CA ASN A 34 -15.88 6.75 -14.52
C ASN A 34 -14.75 7.77 -14.66
N ALA A 35 -14.38 8.15 -15.89
CA ALA A 35 -13.37 9.19 -16.10
C ALA A 35 -13.81 10.52 -15.49
N ALA A 36 -15.07 10.92 -15.69
CA ALA A 36 -15.63 12.11 -15.04
C ALA A 36 -15.64 12.02 -13.51
N LEU A 37 -15.91 10.83 -12.95
CA LEU A 37 -15.80 10.63 -11.49
C LEU A 37 -14.36 10.76 -11.00
N LYS A 38 -13.40 10.25 -11.75
CA LYS A 38 -11.96 10.41 -11.44
C LYS A 38 -11.53 11.88 -11.48
N GLU A 39 -12.05 12.66 -12.40
CA GLU A 39 -11.81 14.11 -12.45
C GLU A 39 -12.36 14.82 -11.21
N ILE A 40 -13.57 14.46 -10.75
CA ILE A 40 -14.15 14.99 -9.50
C ILE A 40 -13.25 14.62 -8.31
N MET A 41 -12.81 13.37 -8.23
CA MET A 41 -11.90 12.91 -7.19
C MET A 41 -10.59 13.71 -7.22
N ALA A 42 -9.99 13.88 -8.39
CA ALA A 42 -8.74 14.62 -8.58
C ALA A 42 -8.89 16.09 -8.17
N ALA A 43 -10.00 16.74 -8.53
CA ALA A 43 -10.29 18.12 -8.13
C ALA A 43 -10.38 18.27 -6.60
N GLN A 44 -11.03 17.33 -5.91
CA GLN A 44 -11.10 17.34 -4.44
C GLN A 44 -9.72 17.12 -3.80
N VAL A 45 -8.95 16.16 -4.29
CA VAL A 45 -7.57 15.89 -3.82
C VAL A 45 -6.68 17.12 -4.02
N LYS A 46 -6.73 17.73 -5.23
CA LYS A 46 -5.98 18.94 -5.54
C LYS A 46 -6.34 20.07 -4.59
N LYS A 47 -7.62 20.28 -4.32
CA LYS A 47 -8.08 21.31 -3.38
C LYS A 47 -7.56 21.09 -1.97
N LEU A 48 -7.62 19.85 -1.47
CA LEU A 48 -7.09 19.49 -0.15
C LEU A 48 -5.55 19.62 -0.10
N TYR A 49 -4.86 19.36 -1.19
CA TYR A 49 -3.41 19.55 -1.32
C TYR A 49 -3.05 21.05 -1.26
N GLU A 50 -3.75 21.90 -2.01
CA GLU A 50 -3.58 23.36 -2.00
C GLU A 50 -3.86 23.96 -0.62
N MET A 51 -4.75 23.35 0.16
CA MET A 51 -5.05 23.75 1.54
C MET A 51 -4.07 23.18 2.59
N GLY A 52 -3.07 22.40 2.18
CA GLY A 52 -2.09 21.79 3.06
C GLY A 52 -2.62 20.68 3.97
N ILE A 53 -3.78 20.10 3.64
CA ILE A 53 -4.37 18.95 4.35
C ILE A 53 -3.77 17.63 3.85
N VAL A 54 -3.58 17.50 2.55
CA VAL A 54 -2.85 16.42 1.90
C VAL A 54 -1.41 16.88 1.70
N ASP A 55 -0.45 16.03 2.06
CA ASP A 55 0.98 16.33 1.96
C ASP A 55 1.66 15.57 0.81
N ALA A 56 1.25 14.31 0.57
CA ALA A 56 1.81 13.39 -0.41
C ALA A 56 3.32 13.07 -0.23
N SER A 57 3.95 13.49 0.88
CA SER A 57 5.34 13.13 1.18
C SER A 57 5.49 11.67 1.63
N PHE A 58 4.49 11.13 2.31
CA PHE A 58 4.38 9.71 2.72
C PHE A 58 3.13 9.11 2.11
N ILE A 59 3.29 8.35 1.05
CA ILE A 59 2.19 7.71 0.34
C ILE A 59 2.21 6.20 0.52
N GLY A 60 1.05 5.62 0.74
CA GLY A 60 0.91 4.18 0.90
C GLY A 60 -0.04 3.60 -0.13
N LEU A 61 0.33 2.48 -0.74
CA LEU A 61 -0.52 1.73 -1.66
C LEU A 61 -0.93 0.40 -1.04
N ASP A 62 -2.22 0.14 -1.04
CA ASP A 62 -2.78 -1.12 -0.56
C ASP A 62 -4.02 -1.48 -1.36
N SER A 63 -4.39 -2.75 -1.33
CA SER A 63 -5.60 -3.25 -1.96
C SER A 63 -6.54 -3.89 -0.96
N THR A 64 -7.83 -3.80 -1.23
CA THR A 64 -8.84 -4.47 -0.42
C THR A 64 -9.80 -5.25 -1.31
N PRO A 65 -10.19 -6.49 -0.92
CA PRO A 65 -11.20 -7.24 -1.63
C PRO A 65 -12.57 -6.56 -1.52
N VAL A 66 -13.31 -6.58 -2.62
CA VAL A 66 -14.67 -6.09 -2.77
C VAL A 66 -15.50 -7.22 -3.36
N MET A 67 -16.36 -7.81 -2.56
CA MET A 67 -17.13 -8.98 -2.97
C MET A 67 -18.23 -8.60 -3.96
N ALA A 68 -18.34 -9.31 -5.07
CA ALA A 68 -19.42 -9.14 -6.03
C ALA A 68 -20.73 -9.74 -5.51
N ASN A 69 -21.85 -9.28 -6.04
CA ASN A 69 -23.17 -9.82 -5.74
C ASN A 69 -23.44 -11.11 -6.54
N THR A 70 -22.66 -12.15 -6.27
CA THR A 70 -22.76 -13.45 -6.92
C THR A 70 -22.93 -14.56 -5.89
N LYS A 71 -23.39 -15.73 -6.35
CA LYS A 71 -23.31 -16.95 -5.54
C LYS A 71 -21.87 -17.45 -5.54
N GLN A 72 -21.42 -17.96 -4.40
CA GLN A 72 -20.03 -18.38 -4.17
C GLN A 72 -19.49 -19.36 -5.23
N ASN A 73 -20.34 -20.19 -5.81
CA ASN A 73 -19.99 -21.22 -6.79
C ASN A 73 -20.52 -20.94 -8.20
N ASN A 74 -21.14 -19.79 -8.43
CA ASN A 74 -21.71 -19.46 -9.75
C ASN A 74 -21.60 -17.95 -10.03
N PRO A 75 -20.47 -17.51 -10.63
CA PRO A 75 -20.23 -16.11 -10.94
C PRO A 75 -21.04 -15.60 -12.16
N LYS A 76 -21.86 -16.44 -12.81
CA LYS A 76 -22.61 -16.08 -14.03
C LYS A 76 -23.49 -14.83 -13.89
N SER A 77 -23.84 -14.44 -12.66
CA SER A 77 -24.63 -13.23 -12.42
C SER A 77 -23.83 -11.93 -12.50
N ASP A 78 -22.49 -11.99 -12.48
CA ASP A 78 -21.57 -10.87 -12.68
C ASP A 78 -20.39 -11.37 -13.53
N PRO A 79 -20.43 -11.20 -14.87
CA PRO A 79 -19.41 -11.73 -15.76
C PRO A 79 -18.06 -11.02 -15.68
N ASP A 80 -18.03 -9.81 -15.11
CA ASP A 80 -16.83 -8.98 -15.04
C ASP A 80 -16.00 -9.23 -13.77
N CYS A 81 -16.59 -9.91 -12.76
CA CYS A 81 -15.87 -10.25 -11.54
C CYS A 81 -14.95 -11.47 -11.76
N ALA A 82 -13.92 -11.58 -10.95
CA ALA A 82 -12.98 -12.71 -10.99
C ALA A 82 -12.76 -13.33 -9.61
N LEU A 83 -12.27 -14.57 -9.60
CA LEU A 83 -11.89 -15.26 -8.36
C LEU A 83 -10.62 -14.64 -7.81
N GLY A 84 -10.75 -13.98 -6.69
CA GLY A 84 -9.64 -13.43 -5.92
C GLY A 84 -9.27 -14.33 -4.74
N VAL A 85 -8.05 -14.14 -4.24
CA VAL A 85 -7.55 -14.80 -3.03
C VAL A 85 -7.10 -13.73 -2.05
N HIS A 86 -7.63 -13.78 -0.86
CA HIS A 86 -7.19 -12.95 0.26
C HIS A 86 -6.48 -13.83 1.28
N SER A 87 -5.30 -13.41 1.76
CA SER A 87 -4.60 -14.09 2.84
C SER A 87 -4.69 -13.25 4.11
N ALA A 88 -5.35 -13.77 5.10
CA ALA A 88 -5.36 -13.21 6.46
C ALA A 88 -4.46 -14.05 7.37
N SER A 89 -3.72 -13.40 8.27
CA SER A 89 -3.06 -14.07 9.38
C SER A 89 -3.94 -13.96 10.62
N ASN A 90 -4.20 -15.07 11.28
CA ASN A 90 -4.87 -15.05 12.58
C ASN A 90 -3.91 -14.62 13.70
N GLN A 91 -4.41 -14.54 14.95
CA GLN A 91 -3.62 -14.18 16.13
C GLN A 91 -2.44 -15.15 16.41
N HIS A 92 -2.47 -16.36 15.83
CA HIS A 92 -1.43 -17.38 15.95
C HIS A 92 -0.47 -17.42 14.76
N ASN A 93 -0.47 -16.38 13.89
CA ASN A 93 0.32 -16.33 12.65
C ASN A 93 0.03 -17.47 11.64
N GLU A 94 -1.08 -18.17 11.78
CA GLU A 94 -1.53 -19.12 10.78
C GLU A 94 -2.12 -18.36 9.60
N ARG A 95 -1.64 -18.65 8.41
CA ARG A 95 -2.19 -18.08 7.17
C ARG A 95 -3.44 -18.83 6.80
N ARG A 96 -4.55 -18.09 6.70
CA ARG A 96 -5.77 -18.56 6.04
C ARG A 96 -5.89 -17.92 4.67
N TYR A 97 -6.26 -18.71 3.69
CA TYR A 97 -6.59 -18.24 2.35
C TYR A 97 -8.10 -18.23 2.22
N GLU A 98 -8.64 -17.05 1.94
CA GLU A 98 -10.06 -16.87 1.68
C GLU A 98 -10.24 -16.57 0.20
N PHE A 99 -11.06 -17.38 -0.48
CA PHE A 99 -11.41 -17.20 -1.86
C PHE A 99 -12.71 -16.43 -1.97
N TYR A 100 -12.75 -15.46 -2.86
CA TYR A 100 -13.95 -14.66 -3.10
C TYR A 100 -14.12 -14.37 -4.59
N TRP A 101 -15.35 -14.25 -5.04
CA TRP A 101 -15.67 -13.70 -6.34
C TRP A 101 -15.89 -12.20 -6.22
N GLY A 102 -15.18 -11.40 -6.98
CA GLY A 102 -15.32 -9.96 -6.88
C GLY A 102 -14.22 -9.18 -7.57
N TYR A 103 -13.99 -8.03 -6.99
CA TYR A 103 -13.06 -7.02 -7.45
C TYR A 103 -12.03 -6.71 -6.36
N LYS A 104 -11.01 -5.95 -6.71
CA LYS A 104 -10.10 -5.31 -5.75
C LYS A 104 -10.16 -3.81 -5.94
N SER A 105 -10.31 -3.07 -4.85
CA SER A 105 -10.07 -1.64 -4.82
C SER A 105 -8.63 -1.41 -4.39
N HIS A 106 -7.80 -0.89 -5.29
CA HIS A 106 -6.44 -0.46 -5.02
C HIS A 106 -6.47 1.03 -4.74
N VAL A 107 -5.97 1.45 -3.61
CA VAL A 107 -6.02 2.86 -3.20
C VAL A 107 -4.64 3.36 -2.79
N LEU A 108 -4.24 4.50 -3.35
CA LEU A 108 -3.09 5.27 -2.92
C LEU A 108 -3.57 6.26 -1.86
N VAL A 109 -3.00 6.19 -0.68
CA VAL A 109 -3.39 6.98 0.50
C VAL A 109 -2.25 7.90 0.90
N ASP A 110 -2.54 9.15 1.19
CA ASP A 110 -1.62 10.01 1.95
C ASP A 110 -1.57 9.53 3.41
N CYS A 111 -0.43 9.00 3.83
CA CYS A 111 -0.27 8.43 5.18
C CYS A 111 -0.23 9.47 6.30
N ILE A 112 -0.15 10.76 5.97
CA ILE A 112 -0.21 11.85 6.96
C ILE A 112 -1.66 12.18 7.30
N SER A 113 -2.47 12.49 6.29
CA SER A 113 -3.90 12.78 6.48
C SER A 113 -4.78 11.54 6.60
N GLY A 114 -4.34 10.41 6.02
CA GLY A 114 -5.14 9.20 5.86
C GLY A 114 -6.22 9.32 4.80
N LEU A 115 -6.10 10.27 3.85
CA LEU A 115 -7.05 10.50 2.76
C LEU A 115 -6.58 9.81 1.47
N PRO A 116 -7.50 9.37 0.60
CA PRO A 116 -7.15 8.74 -0.66
C PRO A 116 -6.67 9.80 -1.67
N LEU A 117 -5.59 9.49 -2.40
CA LEU A 117 -5.08 10.32 -3.48
C LEU A 117 -5.58 9.85 -4.84
N TYR A 118 -5.67 8.55 -5.03
CA TYR A 118 -6.15 7.91 -6.24
C TYR A 118 -6.63 6.49 -5.92
N GLU A 119 -7.56 5.99 -6.72
CA GLU A 119 -8.04 4.62 -6.62
C GLU A 119 -8.13 3.97 -7.99
N LEU A 120 -8.02 2.66 -8.04
CA LEU A 120 -8.26 1.84 -9.21
C LEU A 120 -8.96 0.55 -8.80
N THR A 121 -10.10 0.27 -9.40
CA THR A 121 -10.82 -0.99 -9.17
C THR A 121 -10.55 -1.96 -10.31
N THR A 122 -10.12 -3.17 -9.96
CA THR A 122 -9.80 -4.25 -10.92
C THR A 122 -10.57 -5.53 -10.59
N PRO A 123 -10.72 -6.48 -11.53
CA PRO A 123 -11.14 -7.84 -11.20
C PRO A 123 -10.25 -8.46 -10.10
N GLY A 124 -10.83 -9.34 -9.26
CA GLY A 124 -10.20 -9.87 -8.07
C GLY A 124 -8.91 -10.68 -8.28
N ASN A 125 -8.68 -11.18 -9.48
CA ASN A 125 -7.49 -11.98 -9.85
C ASN A 125 -6.26 -11.14 -10.27
N ILE A 126 -6.41 -9.83 -10.43
CA ILE A 126 -5.29 -8.97 -10.83
C ILE A 126 -4.31 -8.83 -9.65
N ALA A 127 -3.02 -9.05 -9.92
CA ALA A 127 -1.99 -8.89 -8.91
C ALA A 127 -1.72 -7.40 -8.61
N ASP A 128 -1.61 -7.06 -7.33
CA ASP A 128 -1.52 -5.69 -6.84
C ASP A 128 -0.30 -4.93 -7.41
N SER A 129 0.81 -5.62 -7.63
CA SER A 129 2.03 -5.02 -8.19
C SER A 129 1.91 -4.57 -9.65
N PHE A 130 0.95 -5.11 -10.41
CA PHE A 130 0.77 -4.71 -11.83
C PHE A 130 0.19 -3.31 -11.98
N VAL A 131 -0.67 -2.89 -11.07
CA VAL A 131 -1.37 -1.61 -11.14
C VAL A 131 -0.62 -0.46 -10.47
N ALA A 132 0.45 -0.75 -9.74
CA ALA A 132 1.16 0.25 -8.94
C ALA A 132 1.71 1.41 -9.79
N ALA A 133 2.30 1.13 -10.95
CA ALA A 133 2.86 2.17 -11.82
C ALA A 133 1.77 3.09 -12.39
N GLU A 134 0.63 2.52 -12.79
CA GLU A 134 -0.52 3.27 -13.30
C GLU A 134 -1.10 4.19 -12.23
N ILE A 135 -1.30 3.67 -11.02
CA ILE A 135 -1.83 4.43 -9.89
C ILE A 135 -0.91 5.60 -9.51
N LEU A 136 0.40 5.36 -9.45
CA LEU A 136 1.37 6.41 -9.17
C LEU A 136 1.40 7.47 -10.27
N ALA A 137 1.35 7.07 -11.53
CA ALA A 137 1.33 8.00 -12.66
C ALA A 137 0.06 8.87 -12.66
N ALA A 138 -1.10 8.28 -12.40
CA ALA A 138 -2.36 9.01 -12.33
C ALA A 138 -2.40 9.98 -11.13
N ALA A 139 -1.96 9.54 -9.95
CA ALA A 139 -1.90 10.40 -8.78
C ALA A 139 -0.93 11.59 -8.98
N ASN A 140 0.20 11.35 -9.65
CA ASN A 140 1.18 12.40 -9.92
C ASN A 140 0.67 13.51 -10.87
N GLN A 141 -0.39 13.24 -11.63
CA GLN A 141 -1.06 14.29 -12.43
C GLN A 141 -1.85 15.28 -11.54
N THR A 142 -2.25 14.85 -10.37
CA THR A 142 -3.05 15.66 -9.43
C THR A 142 -2.19 16.33 -8.37
N VAL A 143 -1.27 15.59 -7.76
CA VAL A 143 -0.36 16.05 -6.71
C VAL A 143 1.05 15.59 -7.01
N SER A 144 2.06 16.44 -6.76
CA SER A 144 3.45 16.06 -7.02
C SER A 144 3.89 14.94 -6.08
N LEU A 145 4.36 13.83 -6.65
CA LEU A 145 4.98 12.73 -5.90
C LEU A 145 6.51 12.82 -5.85
N LYS A 146 7.08 13.95 -6.30
CA LYS A 146 8.53 14.14 -6.28
C LYS A 146 9.08 14.10 -4.86
N GLY A 147 10.09 13.26 -4.62
CA GLY A 147 10.70 13.07 -3.31
C GLY A 147 9.87 12.25 -2.32
N CYS A 148 8.77 11.63 -2.75
CA CYS A 148 7.87 10.87 -1.87
C CYS A 148 8.53 9.66 -1.23
N THR A 149 8.04 9.30 -0.06
CA THR A 149 8.29 8.02 0.60
C THR A 149 7.13 7.08 0.29
N PHE A 150 7.39 6.07 -0.54
CA PHE A 150 6.38 5.09 -0.96
C PHE A 150 6.36 3.88 -0.03
N LEU A 151 5.20 3.55 0.48
CA LEU A 151 4.96 2.47 1.44
C LEU A 151 4.01 1.43 0.83
N ALA A 152 4.40 0.17 0.84
CA ALA A 152 3.52 -0.91 0.39
C ALA A 152 3.87 -2.23 1.09
N ASP A 153 2.99 -3.21 0.99
CA ASP A 153 3.24 -4.54 1.55
C ASP A 153 4.25 -5.33 0.70
N LYS A 154 4.62 -6.53 1.17
CA LYS A 154 5.56 -7.42 0.47
C LYS A 154 5.04 -7.95 -0.88
N GLY A 155 3.75 -7.82 -1.18
CA GLY A 155 3.18 -8.15 -2.49
C GLY A 155 3.71 -7.23 -3.59
N TYR A 156 4.05 -5.99 -3.22
CA TYR A 156 4.63 -4.98 -4.12
C TYR A 156 6.15 -5.03 -4.23
N ASP A 157 6.83 -6.03 -3.64
CA ASP A 157 8.29 -6.16 -3.71
C ASP A 157 8.75 -6.59 -5.11
N VAL A 158 8.67 -5.70 -6.08
CA VAL A 158 9.02 -5.89 -7.50
C VAL A 158 10.02 -4.82 -7.93
N LYS A 159 11.12 -5.21 -8.60
CA LYS A 159 12.21 -4.31 -9.01
C LYS A 159 11.72 -3.08 -9.78
N SER A 160 10.72 -3.24 -10.65
CA SER A 160 10.15 -2.13 -11.43
C SER A 160 9.57 -1.04 -10.54
N ILE A 161 8.85 -1.38 -9.47
CA ILE A 161 8.25 -0.41 -8.55
C ILE A 161 9.34 0.44 -7.88
N TYR A 162 10.40 -0.19 -7.35
CA TYR A 162 11.51 0.55 -6.75
C TYR A 162 12.21 1.46 -7.76
N ASN A 163 12.41 0.97 -8.98
CA ASN A 163 13.02 1.77 -10.03
C ASN A 163 12.12 2.98 -10.37
N THR A 164 10.82 2.77 -10.57
CA THR A 164 9.87 3.86 -10.85
C THR A 164 9.88 4.90 -9.73
N VAL A 165 9.76 4.48 -8.47
CA VAL A 165 9.78 5.42 -7.33
C VAL A 165 11.08 6.22 -7.29
N LYS A 166 12.21 5.56 -7.53
CA LYS A 166 13.53 6.21 -7.46
C LYS A 166 13.85 7.09 -8.66
N THR A 167 13.56 6.62 -9.88
CA THR A 167 14.01 7.31 -11.10
C THR A 167 13.00 8.31 -11.65
N VAL A 168 11.71 8.04 -11.48
CA VAL A 168 10.64 8.92 -11.97
C VAL A 168 10.25 9.95 -10.93
N TYR A 169 10.11 9.52 -9.67
CA TYR A 169 9.66 10.40 -8.59
C TYR A 169 10.78 10.88 -7.67
N GLU A 170 12.02 10.49 -7.90
CA GLU A 170 13.17 10.82 -7.02
C GLU A 170 12.92 10.46 -5.55
N GLY A 171 12.03 9.50 -5.30
CA GLY A 171 11.55 9.09 -3.99
C GLY A 171 12.27 7.85 -3.43
N GLU A 172 11.81 7.39 -2.29
CA GLU A 172 12.29 6.18 -1.62
C GLU A 172 11.16 5.17 -1.37
N ALA A 173 11.41 3.88 -1.61
CA ALA A 173 10.42 2.83 -1.40
C ALA A 173 10.73 2.03 -0.13
N PHE A 174 9.76 1.95 0.77
CA PHE A 174 9.80 1.17 2.02
C PHE A 174 8.84 -0.02 1.90
N ILE A 175 9.33 -1.10 1.31
CA ILE A 175 8.57 -2.34 1.09
C ILE A 175 9.35 -3.49 1.74
N PRO A 176 8.70 -4.35 2.56
CA PRO A 176 9.33 -5.56 3.09
C PRO A 176 9.74 -6.51 1.98
N LEU A 177 10.89 -7.16 2.14
CA LEU A 177 11.37 -8.11 1.15
C LEU A 177 10.45 -9.34 1.09
N ASN A 178 10.06 -9.72 -0.11
CA ASN A 178 9.32 -10.95 -0.34
C ASN A 178 10.29 -12.11 -0.60
N PRO A 179 10.34 -13.13 0.25
CA PRO A 179 11.30 -14.22 0.12
C PRO A 179 11.07 -15.12 -1.10
N ARG A 180 9.87 -15.16 -1.67
CA ARG A 180 9.50 -15.93 -2.89
C ARG A 180 10.08 -17.35 -2.95
N GLY A 181 9.90 -18.12 -1.88
CA GLY A 181 10.38 -19.49 -1.80
C GLY A 181 11.87 -19.64 -1.45
N THR A 182 12.58 -18.57 -1.17
CA THR A 182 13.97 -18.64 -0.70
C THR A 182 14.02 -19.19 0.74
N LYS A 183 14.80 -20.26 0.95
CA LYS A 183 14.89 -20.94 2.25
C LYS A 183 15.62 -20.12 3.33
N ASP A 184 16.55 -19.23 2.95
CA ASP A 184 17.35 -18.41 3.87
C ASP A 184 16.74 -17.02 4.10
N LEU A 185 15.69 -16.99 4.88
CA LEU A 185 14.99 -15.75 5.25
C LEU A 185 15.86 -14.79 6.08
N LYS A 186 16.78 -15.30 6.89
CA LYS A 186 17.64 -14.48 7.75
C LYS A 186 18.63 -13.64 6.93
N ALA A 187 19.19 -14.21 5.87
CA ALA A 187 20.07 -13.47 4.98
C ALA A 187 19.31 -12.40 4.16
N LEU A 188 18.05 -12.66 3.81
CA LEU A 188 17.23 -11.75 3.02
C LEU A 188 16.60 -10.63 3.85
N SER A 189 16.10 -10.92 5.05
CA SER A 189 15.37 -9.95 5.87
C SER A 189 16.24 -8.79 6.36
N ALA A 190 17.53 -9.05 6.64
CA ALA A 190 18.47 -8.03 7.11
C ALA A 190 19.27 -7.36 5.98
N GLY A 191 19.20 -7.89 4.73
CA GLY A 191 20.07 -7.43 3.62
C GLY A 191 21.53 -7.79 3.78
N ASN A 192 22.00 -8.07 5.00
CA ASN A 192 23.38 -8.45 5.33
C ASN A 192 23.48 -9.96 5.49
N PRO A 193 24.62 -10.58 5.07
CA PRO A 193 24.88 -11.97 5.39
C PRO A 193 25.07 -12.15 6.89
N VAL A 194 24.79 -13.33 7.37
CA VAL A 194 25.09 -13.73 8.75
C VAL A 194 26.39 -14.55 8.79
N CYS A 195 27.15 -14.43 9.88
CA CYS A 195 28.32 -15.26 10.14
C CYS A 195 27.89 -16.67 10.62
N GLU A 196 28.85 -17.58 10.84
CA GLU A 196 28.59 -18.94 11.30
C GLU A 196 27.90 -19.00 12.68
N ALA A 197 28.12 -17.98 13.52
CA ALA A 197 27.42 -17.84 14.79
C ALA A 197 26.02 -17.17 14.66
N GLY A 198 25.49 -16.99 13.44
CA GLY A 198 24.18 -16.39 13.22
C GLY A 198 24.09 -14.86 13.40
N LEU A 199 25.23 -14.16 13.53
CA LEU A 199 25.26 -12.72 13.75
C LEU A 199 25.32 -11.97 12.42
N ALA A 200 24.59 -10.87 12.28
CA ALA A 200 24.62 -10.02 11.09
C ALA A 200 26.01 -9.40 10.88
N MET A 201 26.57 -9.55 9.68
CA MET A 201 27.88 -9.01 9.32
C MET A 201 27.75 -7.54 8.87
N HIS A 202 28.78 -6.74 9.15
CA HIS A 202 28.83 -5.32 8.74
C HIS A 202 29.37 -5.16 7.32
N LYS A 203 28.85 -4.16 6.58
CA LYS A 203 29.42 -3.73 5.30
C LYS A 203 30.80 -3.13 5.50
N ASP A 204 31.79 -3.59 4.70
CA ASP A 204 33.19 -3.17 4.78
C ASP A 204 33.73 -2.80 3.37
N GLY A 205 33.09 -1.83 2.73
CA GLY A 205 33.50 -1.34 1.41
C GLY A 205 33.02 -2.20 0.24
N LYS A 206 33.20 -1.67 -0.97
CA LYS A 206 32.90 -2.34 -2.24
C LYS A 206 34.19 -2.57 -3.00
N THR A 207 34.27 -3.67 -3.72
CA THR A 207 35.41 -3.98 -4.63
C THR A 207 34.86 -4.31 -6.01
N ALA A 208 35.56 -3.88 -7.05
CA ALA A 208 35.30 -4.34 -8.42
C ALA A 208 36.11 -5.62 -8.67
N ASP A 209 35.50 -6.63 -9.23
CA ASP A 209 36.10 -7.91 -9.56
C ASP A 209 35.47 -8.42 -10.88
N ASN A 210 36.28 -8.52 -11.94
CA ASN A 210 35.86 -8.98 -13.27
C ASN A 210 34.57 -8.30 -13.78
N GLY A 211 34.49 -6.97 -13.69
CA GLY A 211 33.33 -6.19 -14.12
C GLY A 211 32.09 -6.30 -13.20
N ARG A 212 32.23 -7.00 -12.07
CA ARG A 212 31.16 -7.13 -11.07
C ARG A 212 31.51 -6.36 -9.82
N THR A 213 30.56 -5.57 -9.31
CA THR A 213 30.71 -4.93 -8.01
C THR A 213 30.42 -5.94 -6.91
N ARG A 214 31.37 -6.15 -6.00
CA ARG A 214 31.20 -7.02 -4.84
C ARG A 214 31.21 -6.19 -3.56
N GLN A 215 30.17 -6.36 -2.75
CA GLN A 215 30.13 -5.82 -1.38
C GLN A 215 30.86 -6.76 -0.45
N LYS A 216 31.86 -6.24 0.24
CA LYS A 216 32.56 -6.93 1.32
C LYS A 216 31.77 -6.76 2.62
N TYR A 217 31.69 -7.84 3.38
CA TYR A 217 31.12 -7.87 4.72
C TYR A 217 32.16 -8.43 5.68
N CYS A 218 32.26 -7.83 6.86
CA CYS A 218 33.22 -8.25 7.89
C CYS A 218 32.49 -8.73 9.16
N CYS A 219 33.23 -9.47 9.98
CA CYS A 219 32.79 -9.95 11.29
C CYS A 219 32.29 -8.78 12.16
N PRO A 220 31.13 -8.91 12.85
CA PRO A 220 30.61 -7.87 13.75
C PRO A 220 31.57 -7.53 14.90
N PHE A 221 32.44 -8.46 15.28
CA PHE A 221 33.44 -8.24 16.34
C PHE A 221 34.74 -7.60 15.87
N ARG A 222 34.92 -7.39 14.56
CA ARG A 222 36.15 -6.77 14.03
C ARG A 222 36.36 -5.35 14.57
N GLN A 223 35.29 -4.62 14.82
CA GLN A 223 35.33 -3.25 15.34
C GLN A 223 35.17 -3.18 16.86
N SER A 224 34.79 -4.28 17.48
CA SER A 224 34.70 -4.37 18.95
C SER A 224 36.04 -4.76 19.53
N LYS A 225 36.31 -4.34 20.78
CA LYS A 225 37.46 -4.82 21.57
C LYS A 225 37.27 -6.25 22.11
N ALA A 226 36.35 -7.01 21.52
CA ALA A 226 36.03 -8.37 21.99
C ALA A 226 37.25 -9.28 21.80
N SER A 227 37.63 -9.98 22.86
CA SER A 227 38.75 -10.90 22.88
C SER A 227 38.47 -12.28 22.28
N VAL A 228 37.18 -12.62 22.16
CA VAL A 228 36.75 -13.96 21.73
C VAL A 228 35.71 -13.84 20.60
N CYS A 229 35.94 -14.61 19.52
CA CYS A 229 34.95 -14.80 18.48
C CYS A 229 34.10 -16.04 18.76
N PRO A 230 32.75 -15.93 18.83
CA PRO A 230 31.88 -17.08 19.11
C PRO A 230 31.92 -18.16 18.00
N CYS A 231 32.34 -17.82 16.78
CA CYS A 231 32.53 -18.79 15.70
C CYS A 231 33.86 -19.53 15.76
N ASN A 232 34.80 -19.19 16.62
CA ASN A 232 36.14 -19.73 16.68
C ASN A 232 36.86 -19.73 15.31
N HIS A 233 36.69 -18.65 14.54
CA HIS A 233 37.12 -18.55 13.16
C HIS A 233 38.67 -18.53 13.06
N LYS A 234 39.26 -19.31 12.13
CA LYS A 234 40.71 -19.46 11.93
C LYS A 234 41.49 -18.16 11.73
N ASN A 235 40.85 -17.09 11.27
CA ASN A 235 41.46 -15.78 11.09
C ASN A 235 41.35 -14.89 12.34
N TRP A 236 40.83 -15.42 13.45
CA TRP A 236 40.77 -14.75 14.73
C TRP A 236 41.98 -15.18 15.57
N ASN A 237 42.70 -14.24 16.14
CA ASN A 237 43.92 -14.47 16.93
C ASN A 237 45.06 -15.20 16.22
N ASN A 238 45.26 -14.99 14.91
CA ASN A 238 46.35 -15.64 14.17
C ASN A 238 47.69 -14.86 14.22
N GLY A 239 47.92 -14.05 15.24
CA GLY A 239 49.16 -13.27 15.44
C GLY A 239 49.33 -12.02 14.56
N LYS A 240 48.41 -11.81 13.61
CA LYS A 240 48.32 -10.59 12.78
C LYS A 240 47.06 -9.84 13.16
N LYS A 241 46.60 -8.90 12.48
CA LYS A 241 45.33 -8.16 12.82
C LYS A 241 44.15 -9.13 12.85
N ASN A 242 43.39 -9.14 13.94
CA ASN A 242 42.16 -9.91 14.04
C ASN A 242 41.14 -9.46 12.95
N ARG A 243 40.99 -10.26 11.91
CA ARG A 243 40.10 -9.94 10.80
C ARG A 243 38.78 -10.65 10.86
N GLY A 244 38.70 -11.74 11.62
CA GLY A 244 37.49 -12.56 11.69
C GLY A 244 37.01 -13.08 10.34
N CYS A 245 35.78 -13.45 10.23
CA CYS A 245 35.18 -13.90 8.98
C CYS A 245 34.90 -12.72 8.03
N THR A 246 35.11 -12.98 6.74
CA THR A 246 34.83 -12.03 5.66
C THR A 246 33.98 -12.75 4.61
N LYS A 247 32.87 -12.12 4.19
CA LYS A 247 32.06 -12.63 3.08
C LYS A 247 31.96 -11.57 1.98
N TYR A 248 31.95 -12.01 0.73
CA TYR A 248 31.72 -11.15 -0.42
C TYR A 248 30.42 -11.57 -1.07
N LYS A 249 29.54 -10.61 -1.31
CA LYS A 249 28.35 -10.80 -2.14
C LYS A 249 28.46 -9.92 -3.37
N THR A 250 28.20 -10.47 -4.55
CA THR A 250 28.00 -9.66 -5.74
C THR A 250 26.83 -8.72 -5.45
N VAL A 251 27.03 -7.43 -5.66
CA VAL A 251 25.96 -6.45 -5.57
C VAL A 251 25.13 -6.65 -6.83
N PRO A 252 23.92 -7.21 -6.74
CA PRO A 252 23.07 -7.26 -7.89
C PRO A 252 22.76 -5.82 -8.31
N ASP A 253 22.58 -5.59 -9.59
CA ASP A 253 22.05 -4.34 -10.11
C ASP A 253 20.55 -4.25 -9.78
N ASP A 254 20.27 -4.24 -8.50
CA ASP A 254 18.93 -4.21 -7.92
C ASP A 254 18.97 -3.42 -6.61
N TYR A 255 18.62 -2.15 -6.72
CA TYR A 255 18.53 -1.23 -5.59
C TYR A 255 17.70 -1.79 -4.43
N ARG A 256 16.63 -2.52 -4.74
CA ARG A 256 15.72 -3.17 -3.79
C ARG A 256 16.46 -3.99 -2.72
N LEU A 257 17.53 -4.70 -3.14
CA LEU A 257 18.31 -5.58 -2.25
C LEU A 257 19.35 -4.82 -1.40
N SER A 258 19.59 -3.54 -1.68
CA SER A 258 20.53 -2.71 -0.89
C SER A 258 19.87 -2.05 0.33
N ILE A 259 18.53 -2.07 0.42
CA ILE A 259 17.78 -1.43 1.51
C ILE A 259 17.94 -2.24 2.80
N ASP A 260 18.38 -1.59 3.87
CA ASP A 260 18.46 -2.20 5.20
C ASP A 260 17.11 -2.12 5.91
N ARG A 261 16.37 -3.22 5.83
CA ARG A 261 15.05 -3.36 6.45
C ARG A 261 15.09 -3.67 7.95
N SER A 262 16.28 -3.89 8.50
CA SER A 262 16.46 -4.15 9.94
C SER A 262 16.62 -2.86 10.76
N CYS A 263 16.99 -1.75 10.12
CA CYS A 263 17.22 -0.48 10.79
C CYS A 263 15.93 0.11 11.40
N LEU A 264 16.09 0.89 12.45
CA LEU A 264 14.97 1.56 13.12
C LEU A 264 14.27 2.57 12.22
N CYS A 265 15.02 3.21 11.31
CA CYS A 265 14.45 4.13 10.33
C CYS A 265 13.43 3.41 9.45
N PHE A 266 13.80 2.27 8.84
CA PHE A 266 12.87 1.49 8.04
C PHE A 266 11.62 1.10 8.84
N LYS A 267 11.78 0.59 10.05
CA LYS A 267 10.65 0.12 10.88
C LYS A 267 9.68 1.25 11.23
N ARG A 268 10.20 2.42 11.61
CA ARG A 268 9.38 3.59 11.96
C ARG A 268 8.64 4.15 10.75
N THR A 269 9.33 4.30 9.63
CA THR A 269 8.74 4.79 8.39
C THR A 269 7.69 3.82 7.87
N TYR A 270 8.00 2.52 7.83
CA TYR A 270 7.07 1.49 7.37
C TYR A 270 5.80 1.40 8.24
N ALA A 271 5.88 1.72 9.53
CA ALA A 271 4.72 1.72 10.42
C ALA A 271 3.62 2.70 9.96
N LEU A 272 3.95 3.74 9.20
CA LEU A 272 2.96 4.67 8.64
C LEU A 272 2.02 3.98 7.64
N ARG A 273 2.40 2.83 7.06
CA ARG A 273 1.54 2.03 6.17
C ARG A 273 0.22 1.60 6.82
N THR A 274 0.19 1.53 8.15
CA THR A 274 -1.05 1.22 8.89
C THR A 274 -2.20 2.17 8.54
N GLU A 275 -1.92 3.37 8.00
CA GLU A 275 -2.97 4.28 7.56
C GLU A 275 -3.73 3.74 6.34
N CYS A 276 -3.06 2.98 5.46
CA CYS A 276 -3.75 2.30 4.34
C CYS A 276 -4.75 1.26 4.87
N GLU A 277 -4.35 0.47 5.86
CA GLU A 277 -5.23 -0.54 6.49
C GLU A 277 -6.42 0.14 7.20
N ARG A 278 -6.16 1.25 7.90
CA ARG A 278 -7.21 2.06 8.53
C ARG A 278 -8.15 2.67 7.49
N TYR A 279 -7.62 3.15 6.36
CA TYR A 279 -8.42 3.67 5.28
C TYR A 279 -9.29 2.56 4.67
N ASN A 280 -8.72 1.41 4.35
CA ASN A 280 -9.47 0.26 3.83
C ASN A 280 -10.58 -0.20 4.79
N SER A 281 -10.33 -0.18 6.10
CA SER A 281 -11.36 -0.46 7.10
C SER A 281 -12.52 0.56 7.06
N ARG A 282 -12.24 1.85 6.89
CA ARG A 282 -13.27 2.88 6.73
C ARG A 282 -14.05 2.74 5.43
N PHE A 283 -13.34 2.49 4.33
CA PHE A 283 -13.95 2.23 3.03
C PHE A 283 -14.95 1.07 3.11
N LYS A 284 -14.56 -0.05 3.72
CA LYS A 284 -15.47 -1.18 3.94
C LYS A 284 -16.68 -0.81 4.81
N SER A 285 -16.49 0.02 5.84
CA SER A 285 -17.59 0.44 6.72
C SER A 285 -18.65 1.30 6.01
N THR A 286 -18.36 1.84 4.83
CA THR A 286 -19.36 2.51 3.97
C THR A 286 -20.25 1.55 3.17
N GLY A 287 -20.10 0.25 3.37
CA GLY A 287 -20.86 -0.78 2.66
C GLY A 287 -20.16 -1.36 1.42
N GLN A 288 -18.92 -0.93 1.15
CA GLN A 288 -18.17 -1.37 -0.03
C GLN A 288 -17.51 -2.74 0.13
N GLU A 289 -17.67 -3.43 1.25
CA GLU A 289 -17.15 -4.79 1.42
C GLU A 289 -17.85 -5.80 0.51
N ARG A 290 -19.16 -5.61 0.31
CA ARG A 290 -19.97 -6.41 -0.60
C ARG A 290 -20.88 -5.51 -1.44
N LEU A 291 -20.70 -5.56 -2.73
CA LEU A 291 -21.51 -4.79 -3.67
C LEU A 291 -22.90 -5.42 -3.87
N TRP A 292 -23.86 -4.56 -4.18
CA TRP A 292 -25.21 -4.98 -4.55
C TRP A 292 -25.45 -4.95 -6.07
N VAL A 293 -24.46 -4.50 -6.84
CA VAL A 293 -24.46 -4.44 -8.30
C VAL A 293 -23.84 -5.70 -8.91
N ARG A 294 -24.11 -5.95 -10.20
CA ARG A 294 -23.72 -7.18 -10.89
C ARG A 294 -23.01 -6.93 -12.22
N ASN A 295 -22.24 -5.88 -12.32
CA ASN A 295 -21.41 -5.57 -13.48
C ASN A 295 -20.20 -4.71 -13.08
N GLY A 296 -19.13 -4.81 -13.84
CA GLY A 296 -17.87 -4.13 -13.58
C GLY A 296 -18.00 -2.61 -13.59
N THR A 297 -18.72 -2.04 -14.55
CA THR A 297 -18.90 -0.58 -14.64
C THR A 297 -19.55 -0.02 -13.38
N SER A 298 -20.65 -0.62 -12.93
CA SER A 298 -21.29 -0.17 -11.70
C SER A 298 -20.45 -0.40 -10.45
N ALA A 299 -19.66 -1.50 -10.42
CA ALA A 299 -18.75 -1.79 -9.32
C ALA A 299 -17.64 -0.73 -9.22
N VAL A 300 -17.00 -0.41 -10.34
CA VAL A 300 -15.98 0.65 -10.43
C VAL A 300 -16.57 1.99 -10.02
N ASN A 301 -17.74 2.37 -10.57
CA ASN A 301 -18.36 3.66 -10.25
C ASN A 301 -18.74 3.79 -8.78
N LEU A 302 -19.29 2.73 -8.16
CA LEU A 302 -19.62 2.75 -6.73
C LEU A 302 -18.36 2.88 -5.86
N ASN A 303 -17.28 2.19 -6.20
CA ASN A 303 -16.04 2.31 -5.46
C ASN A 303 -15.47 3.73 -5.58
N THR A 304 -15.41 4.30 -6.77
CA THR A 304 -14.95 5.69 -6.98
C THR A 304 -15.82 6.69 -6.19
N LEU A 305 -17.16 6.53 -6.23
CA LEU A 305 -18.07 7.37 -5.45
C LEU A 305 -17.84 7.29 -3.94
N ALA A 306 -17.49 6.12 -3.41
CA ALA A 306 -17.17 5.99 -1.98
C ALA A 306 -15.92 6.79 -1.60
N HIS A 307 -14.89 6.78 -2.46
CA HIS A 307 -13.68 7.58 -2.25
C HIS A 307 -13.95 9.09 -2.39
N ILE A 308 -14.74 9.49 -3.39
CA ILE A 308 -15.21 10.88 -3.56
C ILE A 308 -15.97 11.34 -2.30
N SER A 309 -16.84 10.50 -1.76
CA SER A 309 -17.63 10.85 -0.55
C SER A 309 -16.72 11.09 0.66
N ALA A 310 -15.68 10.27 0.85
CA ALA A 310 -14.71 10.48 1.92
C ALA A 310 -13.95 11.81 1.77
N LEU A 311 -13.54 12.15 0.55
CA LEU A 311 -12.89 13.42 0.24
C LEU A 311 -13.82 14.61 0.40
N ALA A 312 -15.09 14.48 -0.03
CA ALA A 312 -16.09 15.53 0.11
C ALA A 312 -16.35 15.89 1.58
N VAL A 313 -16.44 14.87 2.47
CA VAL A 313 -16.58 15.11 3.92
C VAL A 313 -15.37 15.84 4.48
N ALA A 314 -14.16 15.43 4.11
CA ALA A 314 -12.94 16.09 4.55
C ALA A 314 -12.87 17.55 4.05
N LEU A 315 -13.20 17.79 2.78
CA LEU A 315 -13.22 19.13 2.19
C LEU A 315 -14.27 20.03 2.84
N ALA A 316 -15.47 19.52 3.06
CA ALA A 316 -16.54 20.26 3.77
C ALA A 316 -16.10 20.63 5.19
N ALA A 317 -15.48 19.71 5.92
CA ALA A 317 -14.98 19.96 7.27
C ALA A 317 -13.91 21.07 7.31
N VAL A 318 -13.00 21.07 6.34
CA VAL A 318 -11.99 22.13 6.22
C VAL A 318 -12.63 23.49 5.91
N LEU A 319 -13.54 23.53 4.94
CA LEU A 319 -14.22 24.78 4.53
C LEU A 319 -15.09 25.38 5.64
N HIS A 320 -15.69 24.55 6.48
CA HIS A 320 -16.52 25.01 7.61
C HIS A 320 -15.73 25.15 8.92
N GLY A 321 -14.42 25.06 8.89
CA GLY A 321 -13.58 25.23 10.08
C GLY A 321 -13.71 24.11 11.12
N SER A 322 -14.35 23.00 10.79
CA SER A 322 -14.46 21.84 11.68
C SER A 322 -13.13 21.10 11.76
N HIS A 323 -12.59 20.95 12.96
CA HIS A 323 -11.36 20.18 13.16
C HIS A 323 -11.61 18.67 13.15
N SER A 324 -12.84 18.23 13.39
CA SER A 324 -13.18 16.81 13.61
C SER A 324 -13.15 15.93 12.36
N TYR A 325 -13.22 16.50 11.15
CA TYR A 325 -13.34 15.74 9.90
C TYR A 325 -12.30 16.13 8.85
N ARG A 326 -11.27 16.92 9.22
CA ARG A 326 -10.22 17.39 8.29
C ARG A 326 -9.36 16.28 7.72
N SER A 327 -9.33 15.14 8.39
CA SER A 327 -8.62 13.96 7.91
C SER A 327 -9.45 12.71 8.16
N ALA A 328 -9.18 11.66 7.41
CA ALA A 328 -9.82 10.37 7.63
C ALA A 328 -9.53 9.77 9.03
N LYS A 329 -8.45 10.21 9.70
CA LYS A 329 -8.14 9.84 11.09
C LYS A 329 -9.13 10.43 12.09
N GLN A 330 -9.63 11.62 11.80
CA GLN A 330 -10.56 12.35 12.66
C GLN A 330 -12.00 11.89 12.46
N LEU A 331 -12.40 11.45 11.27
CA LEU A 331 -13.71 10.88 10.99
C LEU A 331 -14.10 9.71 11.91
N ARG A 332 -13.08 9.00 12.42
CA ARG A 332 -13.26 7.82 13.28
C ARG A 332 -13.67 8.16 14.72
N ARG A 333 -13.49 9.40 15.19
CA ARG A 333 -13.78 9.79 16.58
C ARG A 333 -15.21 10.22 16.80
N SER A 334 -15.99 10.35 15.74
CA SER A 334 -17.36 10.92 15.77
C SER A 334 -18.44 9.89 15.40
N ALA A 335 -18.06 8.65 15.07
CA ALA A 335 -18.93 7.50 14.86
C ALA A 335 -18.96 6.59 16.09
#